data_aa2fe4990c900b6dc57211f825d3674d
#
_entry.id   aa2fe4990c900b6dc57211f825d3674d
#
_cell.length_a   1.000
_cell.length_b   1.000
_cell.length_c   1.000
_cell.angle_alpha   90.00
_cell.angle_beta   90.00
_cell.angle_gamma   90.00
#
_symmetry.space_group_name_H-M   'P 1'
#
loop_
_entity.id
_entity.type
_entity.pdbx_description
1 polymer ?
#
loop_
_entity_poly.entity_id
_entity_poly.type
_entity_poly.pdbx_seq_one_letter_code
_entity_poly.pdbx_strand_id
1 'polypeptide(L)'
;MKPAPQVQYEELDPELLQAEPEPESDLRPRRRRGAGVFVLSILLSGVAIGLGGYAWQLLNQKQKLESDVAGLVQVKQAAEQRVAQLVQENGQEQARSSQATSERDQLQTALATANAELLELQAYRTASKEQLAEFQDLRAKFQRMIDSGALDISFRRGRMIVEMPAAVLFDSGSAELSKDGTATVIQVAKVLRQVPRHRFLVGGHTDNVPAVKQYKSNWDLSAARAVRVTETLTSHGVAPKRLVIAGYSEYDPVASNGNDAGRQKNRRIEIILEPYVEEKMVQGLLDKEKKAAPAAKASAKK
;
A
#
# COMPACT_ATOMS: atom_id res chain seq x y z
N MET A 1 -12.03 -25.01 5.71
CA MET A 1 -13.40 -25.24 6.17
C MET A 1 -13.63 -26.75 6.22
N LYS A 2 -13.66 -27.32 7.41
CA LYS A 2 -14.08 -28.71 7.64
C LYS A 2 -15.55 -28.66 8.03
N PRO A 3 -16.39 -29.58 7.54
CA PRO A 3 -17.80 -29.60 7.91
C PRO A 3 -17.98 -30.16 9.32
N ALA A 4 -19.00 -29.64 10.00
CA ALA A 4 -19.40 -30.04 11.32
C ALA A 4 -19.94 -31.51 11.34
N PRO A 5 -19.79 -32.21 12.46
CA PRO A 5 -20.29 -33.57 12.58
C PRO A 5 -21.81 -33.58 12.68
N GLN A 6 -22.45 -34.45 11.90
CA GLN A 6 -23.89 -34.76 11.98
C GLN A 6 -24.15 -35.64 13.19
N VAL A 7 -25.14 -35.28 14.00
CA VAL A 7 -25.67 -36.07 15.10
C VAL A 7 -26.68 -37.05 14.50
N GLN A 8 -26.38 -38.35 14.57
CA GLN A 8 -27.31 -39.44 14.27
C GLN A 8 -28.27 -39.60 15.44
N TYR A 9 -29.54 -39.52 15.15
CA TYR A 9 -30.60 -39.91 16.07
C TYR A 9 -30.84 -41.41 15.90
N GLU A 10 -30.63 -42.18 16.99
CA GLU A 10 -30.91 -43.60 17.08
C GLU A 10 -32.42 -43.76 17.31
N GLU A 11 -33.09 -44.40 16.37
CA GLU A 11 -34.53 -44.75 16.47
C GLU A 11 -34.75 -45.79 17.56
N LEU A 12 -35.67 -45.50 18.49
CA LEU A 12 -36.12 -46.42 19.53
C LEU A 12 -37.11 -47.44 18.95
N ASP A 13 -36.80 -48.68 19.15
CA ASP A 13 -37.50 -49.90 18.71
C ASP A 13 -38.95 -49.98 19.25
N PRO A 14 -39.97 -50.21 18.43
CA PRO A 14 -41.40 -50.21 18.86
C PRO A 14 -41.91 -51.52 19.45
N GLU A 15 -41.04 -52.44 19.87
CA GLU A 15 -41.47 -53.86 20.18
C GLU A 15 -41.78 -54.14 21.66
N LEU A 16 -41.98 -53.16 22.53
CA LEU A 16 -42.21 -53.34 23.97
C LEU A 16 -43.65 -53.04 24.47
N LEU A 17 -44.65 -53.14 23.60
CA LEU A 17 -46.02 -52.87 23.96
C LEU A 17 -46.95 -54.02 23.54
N GLN A 18 -46.67 -55.27 23.99
CA GLN A 18 -47.68 -56.33 23.97
C GLN A 18 -47.51 -57.29 25.18
N ALA A 19 -48.39 -57.19 26.15
CA ALA A 19 -48.64 -58.24 27.13
C ALA A 19 -50.14 -58.41 27.26
N GLU A 20 -50.60 -59.50 26.74
CA GLU A 20 -51.97 -59.94 26.83
C GLU A 20 -52.29 -60.56 28.24
N PRO A 21 -53.58 -60.56 28.66
CA PRO A 21 -53.98 -61.11 29.95
C PRO A 21 -54.42 -62.58 29.84
N GLU A 22 -54.09 -63.36 30.81
CA GLU A 22 -54.54 -64.77 30.97
C GLU A 22 -55.74 -64.91 31.87
N PRO A 23 -56.44 -66.09 31.83
CA PRO A 23 -57.88 -66.12 31.98
C PRO A 23 -58.38 -66.55 33.40
N GLU A 24 -59.67 -66.25 33.60
CA GLU A 24 -60.48 -66.58 34.77
C GLU A 24 -60.67 -68.11 35.04
N SER A 25 -60.62 -68.49 36.29
CA SER A 25 -61.08 -69.81 36.78
C SER A 25 -62.37 -69.68 37.61
N ASP A 26 -63.35 -70.39 37.16
CA ASP A 26 -64.74 -70.52 37.67
C ASP A 26 -64.79 -71.29 38.98
N LEU A 27 -65.37 -70.76 40.08
CA LEU A 27 -65.80 -71.49 41.30
C LEU A 27 -67.16 -70.99 41.81
N ARG A 28 -68.23 -71.84 41.65
CA ARG A 28 -69.60 -71.57 42.14
C ARG A 28 -69.72 -71.71 43.68
N PRO A 29 -70.59 -70.95 44.37
CA PRO A 29 -70.76 -70.99 45.84
C PRO A 29 -71.82 -71.91 46.32
N ARG A 30 -71.52 -72.62 47.41
CA ARG A 30 -72.47 -73.36 48.23
C ARG A 30 -73.24 -72.46 49.21
N ARG A 31 -74.58 -72.42 49.13
CA ARG A 31 -75.51 -71.65 49.95
C ARG A 31 -75.55 -72.20 51.39
N ARG A 32 -75.20 -71.35 52.40
CA ARG A 32 -75.66 -71.55 53.82
C ARG A 32 -76.31 -70.24 54.29
N ARG A 33 -77.62 -70.38 54.72
CA ARG A 33 -78.42 -69.32 55.31
C ARG A 33 -78.02 -69.16 56.80
N GLY A 34 -77.75 -67.97 57.25
CA GLY A 34 -77.55 -67.58 58.62
C GLY A 34 -76.46 -66.64 58.99
N ALA A 35 -75.78 -65.95 58.02
CA ALA A 35 -74.68 -65.06 58.33
C ALA A 35 -74.76 -63.69 57.55
N GLY A 36 -75.95 -63.30 57.11
CA GLY A 36 -76.10 -62.22 56.15
C GLY A 36 -75.72 -60.84 56.67
N VAL A 37 -75.78 -60.57 57.94
CA VAL A 37 -75.48 -59.28 58.49
C VAL A 37 -73.97 -59.13 58.81
N PHE A 38 -73.33 -60.18 59.33
CA PHE A 38 -71.91 -60.21 59.63
C PHE A 38 -71.04 -60.21 58.36
N VAL A 39 -71.48 -60.92 57.34
CA VAL A 39 -70.76 -60.91 56.06
C VAL A 39 -70.85 -59.57 55.35
N LEU A 40 -72.00 -58.88 55.41
CA LEU A 40 -72.17 -57.53 54.82
C LEU A 40 -71.30 -56.46 55.49
N SER A 41 -71.14 -56.53 56.84
CA SER A 41 -70.28 -55.59 57.58
C SER A 41 -68.81 -55.87 57.31
N ILE A 42 -68.37 -57.13 57.18
CA ILE A 42 -67.00 -57.48 56.79
C ILE A 42 -66.73 -57.09 55.34
N LEU A 43 -67.66 -57.27 54.44
CA LEU A 43 -67.52 -56.84 53.04
C LEU A 43 -67.48 -55.31 52.92
N LEU A 44 -68.34 -54.61 53.69
CA LEU A 44 -68.28 -53.10 53.69
C LEU A 44 -67.01 -52.57 54.31
N SER A 45 -66.49 -53.18 55.37
CA SER A 45 -65.21 -52.82 55.97
C SER A 45 -64.03 -53.18 55.02
N GLY A 46 -64.10 -54.35 54.37
CA GLY A 46 -63.11 -54.70 53.36
C GLY A 46 -63.07 -53.72 52.15
N VAL A 47 -64.27 -53.32 51.69
CA VAL A 47 -64.40 -52.31 50.64
C VAL A 47 -63.86 -50.90 51.08
N ALA A 48 -64.20 -50.52 52.35
CA ALA A 48 -63.71 -49.27 52.91
C ALA A 48 -62.19 -49.28 53.09
N ILE A 49 -61.57 -50.36 53.52
CA ILE A 49 -60.12 -50.53 53.62
C ILE A 49 -59.51 -50.57 52.23
N GLY A 50 -60.12 -51.23 51.27
CA GLY A 50 -59.66 -51.26 49.88
C GLY A 50 -59.74 -49.92 49.23
N LEU A 51 -60.84 -49.17 49.43
CA LEU A 51 -60.94 -47.75 48.90
C LEU A 51 -59.97 -46.80 49.62
N GLY A 52 -59.79 -46.98 50.95
CA GLY A 52 -58.80 -46.20 51.71
C GLY A 52 -57.36 -46.48 51.24
N GLY A 53 -57.04 -47.78 51.03
CA GLY A 53 -55.73 -48.17 50.47
C GLY A 53 -55.52 -47.65 49.06
N TYR A 54 -56.54 -47.67 48.18
CA TYR A 54 -56.49 -47.15 46.85
C TYR A 54 -56.37 -45.62 46.84
N ALA A 55 -57.13 -44.93 47.70
CA ALA A 55 -57.01 -43.47 47.85
C ALA A 55 -55.63 -43.07 48.37
N TRP A 56 -55.08 -43.82 49.35
CA TRP A 56 -53.71 -43.58 49.82
C TRP A 56 -52.64 -43.80 48.71
N GLN A 57 -52.83 -44.87 47.92
CA GLN A 57 -51.94 -45.13 46.77
C GLN A 57 -52.00 -44.01 45.74
N LEU A 58 -53.22 -43.53 45.43
CA LEU A 58 -53.38 -42.35 44.49
C LEU A 58 -52.77 -41.10 45.05
N LEU A 59 -52.91 -40.82 46.36
CA LEU A 59 -52.30 -39.68 47.02
C LEU A 59 -50.77 -39.75 46.95
N ASN A 60 -50.15 -40.90 47.21
CA ASN A 60 -48.74 -41.14 47.12
C ASN A 60 -48.24 -40.99 45.65
N GLN A 61 -49.00 -41.53 44.71
CA GLN A 61 -48.71 -41.38 43.30
C GLN A 61 -48.74 -39.89 42.86
N LYS A 62 -49.80 -39.20 43.31
CA LYS A 62 -49.90 -37.74 43.05
C LYS A 62 -48.74 -36.98 43.64
N GLN A 63 -48.37 -37.24 44.90
CA GLN A 63 -47.26 -36.57 45.59
C GLN A 63 -45.93 -36.88 44.92
N LYS A 64 -45.69 -38.08 44.45
CA LYS A 64 -44.50 -38.45 43.66
C LYS A 64 -44.48 -37.74 42.35
N LEU A 65 -45.63 -37.67 41.65
CA LEU A 65 -45.72 -36.96 40.36
C LEU A 65 -45.46 -35.44 40.51
N GLU A 66 -46.01 -34.85 41.60
CA GLU A 66 -45.76 -33.46 41.94
C GLU A 66 -44.25 -33.18 42.21
N SER A 67 -43.58 -34.08 42.92
CA SER A 67 -42.15 -34.07 43.19
C SER A 67 -41.34 -34.20 41.89
N ASP A 68 -41.70 -35.12 41.02
CA ASP A 68 -41.03 -35.35 39.74
C ASP A 68 -41.21 -34.12 38.80
N VAL A 69 -42.42 -33.56 38.76
CA VAL A 69 -42.69 -32.31 38.02
C VAL A 69 -41.87 -31.13 38.58
N ALA A 70 -41.79 -30.97 39.89
CA ALA A 70 -40.97 -29.94 40.51
C ALA A 70 -39.49 -30.11 40.17
N GLY A 71 -38.99 -31.37 40.17
CA GLY A 71 -37.61 -31.68 39.73
C GLY A 71 -37.37 -31.34 38.28
N LEU A 72 -38.30 -31.71 37.40
CA LEU A 72 -38.18 -31.38 35.96
C LEU A 72 -38.22 -29.88 35.67
N VAL A 73 -39.04 -29.12 36.44
CA VAL A 73 -39.08 -27.64 36.34
C VAL A 73 -37.73 -27.03 36.74
N GLN A 74 -37.11 -27.53 37.83
CA GLN A 74 -35.78 -27.07 38.22
C GLN A 74 -34.72 -27.40 37.18
N VAL A 75 -34.71 -28.61 36.64
CA VAL A 75 -33.76 -29.00 35.57
C VAL A 75 -33.96 -28.11 34.33
N LYS A 76 -35.24 -27.88 33.96
CA LYS A 76 -35.57 -27.00 32.86
C LYS A 76 -35.04 -25.58 33.07
N GLN A 77 -35.27 -24.99 34.24
CA GLN A 77 -34.78 -23.65 34.58
C GLN A 77 -33.25 -23.56 34.56
N ALA A 78 -32.58 -24.58 35.11
CA ALA A 78 -31.11 -24.66 35.07
C ALA A 78 -30.58 -24.76 33.63
N ALA A 79 -31.24 -25.57 32.78
CA ALA A 79 -30.88 -25.66 31.36
C ALA A 79 -31.09 -24.34 30.59
N GLU A 80 -32.21 -23.68 30.85
CA GLU A 80 -32.48 -22.34 30.24
C GLU A 80 -31.43 -21.28 30.65
N GLN A 81 -31.07 -21.29 31.94
CA GLN A 81 -29.99 -20.41 32.42
C GLN A 81 -28.65 -20.73 31.76
N ARG A 82 -28.33 -22.03 31.60
CA ARG A 82 -27.08 -22.41 30.93
C ARG A 82 -27.08 -22.06 29.45
N VAL A 83 -28.20 -22.21 28.76
CA VAL A 83 -28.36 -21.75 27.37
C VAL A 83 -28.16 -20.23 27.26
N ALA A 84 -28.76 -19.47 28.15
CA ALA A 84 -28.59 -18.03 28.17
C ALA A 84 -27.11 -17.59 28.39
N GLN A 85 -26.41 -18.28 29.30
CA GLN A 85 -24.97 -18.06 29.52
C GLN A 85 -24.15 -18.38 28.26
N LEU A 86 -24.39 -19.53 27.65
CA LEU A 86 -23.68 -19.96 26.44
C LEU A 86 -23.93 -19.02 25.26
N VAL A 87 -25.14 -18.51 25.11
CA VAL A 87 -25.48 -17.50 24.09
C VAL A 87 -24.69 -16.20 24.31
N GLN A 88 -24.61 -15.77 25.60
CA GLN A 88 -23.83 -14.56 25.95
C GLN A 88 -22.32 -14.76 25.73
N GLU A 89 -21.75 -15.89 26.16
CA GLU A 89 -20.33 -16.24 25.94
C GLU A 89 -20.02 -16.30 24.45
N ASN A 90 -20.86 -16.96 23.66
CA ASN A 90 -20.71 -17.07 22.21
C ASN A 90 -20.79 -15.69 21.51
N GLY A 91 -21.70 -14.81 21.98
CA GLY A 91 -21.80 -13.44 21.49
C GLY A 91 -20.54 -12.62 21.77
N GLN A 92 -19.95 -12.76 22.97
CA GLN A 92 -18.70 -12.11 23.33
C GLN A 92 -17.51 -12.64 22.52
N GLU A 93 -17.44 -13.95 22.31
CA GLU A 93 -16.37 -14.57 21.52
C GLU A 93 -16.44 -14.16 20.04
N GLN A 94 -17.65 -14.09 19.50
CA GLN A 94 -17.89 -13.60 18.15
C GLN A 94 -17.48 -12.12 18.00
N ALA A 95 -17.80 -11.27 18.98
CA ALA A 95 -17.40 -9.87 18.99
C ALA A 95 -15.86 -9.71 19.05
N ARG A 96 -15.19 -10.50 19.92
CA ARG A 96 -13.71 -10.54 20.00
C ARG A 96 -13.08 -11.00 18.70
N SER A 97 -13.62 -12.05 18.09
CA SER A 97 -13.14 -12.58 16.81
C SER A 97 -13.28 -11.56 15.68
N SER A 98 -14.41 -10.85 15.63
CA SER A 98 -14.65 -9.78 14.65
C SER A 98 -13.70 -8.61 14.84
N GLN A 99 -13.46 -8.22 16.09
CA GLN A 99 -12.51 -7.15 16.42
C GLN A 99 -11.08 -7.53 16.04
N ALA A 100 -10.62 -8.73 16.38
CA ALA A 100 -9.30 -9.24 16.03
C ALA A 100 -9.10 -9.34 14.50
N THR A 101 -10.16 -9.71 13.76
CA THR A 101 -10.11 -9.73 12.29
C THR A 101 -9.98 -8.32 11.72
N SER A 102 -10.75 -7.36 12.23
CA SER A 102 -10.67 -5.96 11.81
C SER A 102 -9.29 -5.34 12.10
N GLU A 103 -8.73 -5.60 13.28
CA GLU A 103 -7.39 -5.14 13.65
C GLU A 103 -6.31 -5.76 12.77
N ARG A 104 -6.40 -7.06 12.49
CA ARG A 104 -5.50 -7.73 11.55
C ARG A 104 -5.54 -7.09 10.15
N ASP A 105 -6.73 -6.80 9.64
CA ASP A 105 -6.90 -6.20 8.31
C ASP A 105 -6.37 -4.76 8.27
N GLN A 106 -6.54 -4.00 9.36
CA GLN A 106 -5.94 -2.66 9.51
C GLN A 106 -4.40 -2.74 9.54
N LEU A 107 -3.84 -3.65 10.33
CA LEU A 107 -2.38 -3.85 10.41
C LEU A 107 -1.80 -4.31 9.06
N GLN A 108 -2.51 -5.18 8.35
CA GLN A 108 -2.09 -5.65 7.03
C GLN A 108 -2.08 -4.51 6.00
N THR A 109 -3.07 -3.62 6.04
CA THR A 109 -3.13 -2.43 5.20
C THR A 109 -2.01 -1.45 5.54
N ALA A 110 -1.79 -1.19 6.84
CA ALA A 110 -0.70 -0.32 7.29
C ALA A 110 0.68 -0.86 6.90
N LEU A 111 0.88 -2.18 7.02
CA LEU A 111 2.11 -2.84 6.59
C LEU A 111 2.33 -2.71 5.06
N ALA A 112 1.28 -2.90 4.27
CA ALA A 112 1.36 -2.74 2.82
C ALA A 112 1.73 -1.30 2.42
N THR A 113 1.12 -0.30 3.09
CA THR A 113 1.44 1.12 2.88
C THR A 113 2.88 1.45 3.26
N ALA A 114 3.33 1.02 4.45
CA ALA A 114 4.71 1.23 4.90
C ALA A 114 5.74 0.57 3.97
N ASN A 115 5.46 -0.63 3.46
CA ASN A 115 6.33 -1.29 2.48
C ASN A 115 6.38 -0.54 1.14
N ALA A 116 5.27 0.01 0.67
CA ALA A 116 5.24 0.84 -0.54
C ALA A 116 6.08 2.11 -0.37
N GLU A 117 5.94 2.81 0.76
CA GLU A 117 6.75 3.99 1.09
C GLU A 117 8.25 3.66 1.19
N LEU A 118 8.59 2.53 1.80
CA LEU A 118 9.99 2.06 1.87
C LEU A 118 10.58 1.80 0.48
N LEU A 119 9.83 1.17 -0.41
CA LEU A 119 10.27 0.93 -1.79
C LEU A 119 10.48 2.25 -2.56
N GLU A 120 9.56 3.20 -2.41
CA GLU A 120 9.69 4.53 -3.02
C GLU A 120 10.92 5.27 -2.49
N LEU A 121 11.13 5.28 -1.16
CA LEU A 121 12.28 5.90 -0.54
C LEU A 121 13.60 5.24 -0.97
N GLN A 122 13.63 3.91 -1.11
CA GLN A 122 14.80 3.19 -1.61
C GLN A 122 15.10 3.54 -3.07
N ALA A 123 14.08 3.62 -3.92
CA ALA A 123 14.21 4.03 -5.31
C ALA A 123 14.76 5.47 -5.40
N TYR A 124 14.22 6.40 -4.62
CA TYR A 124 14.70 7.78 -4.53
C TYR A 124 16.17 7.86 -4.07
N ARG A 125 16.53 7.10 -3.02
CA ARG A 125 17.93 7.03 -2.52
C ARG A 125 18.89 6.48 -3.56
N THR A 126 18.46 5.46 -4.31
CA THR A 126 19.28 4.86 -5.36
C THR A 126 19.51 5.85 -6.49
N ALA A 127 18.45 6.48 -7.00
CA ALA A 127 18.55 7.51 -8.03
C ALA A 127 19.43 8.70 -7.59
N SER A 128 19.29 9.16 -6.35
CA SER A 128 20.12 10.24 -5.79
C SER A 128 21.60 9.85 -5.68
N LYS A 129 21.91 8.61 -5.30
CA LYS A 129 23.30 8.11 -5.26
C LYS A 129 23.89 8.00 -6.65
N GLU A 130 23.13 7.53 -7.62
CA GLU A 130 23.58 7.44 -9.02
C GLU A 130 23.88 8.84 -9.60
N GLN A 131 23.02 9.83 -9.35
CA GLN A 131 23.26 11.21 -9.75
C GLN A 131 24.52 11.79 -9.11
N LEU A 132 24.73 11.54 -7.81
CA LEU A 132 25.92 11.99 -7.12
C LEU A 132 27.20 11.34 -7.66
N ALA A 133 27.16 10.04 -7.93
CA ALA A 133 28.29 9.30 -8.50
C ALA A 133 28.63 9.81 -9.92
N GLU A 134 27.62 10.08 -10.74
CA GLU A 134 27.80 10.65 -12.07
C GLU A 134 28.41 12.07 -12.00
N PHE A 135 27.94 12.89 -11.06
CA PHE A 135 28.53 14.20 -10.79
C PHE A 135 30.01 14.09 -10.41
N GLN A 136 30.36 13.18 -9.51
CA GLN A 136 31.74 12.99 -9.07
C GLN A 136 32.64 12.48 -10.20
N ASP A 137 32.16 11.55 -11.03
CA ASP A 137 32.89 11.03 -12.18
C ASP A 137 33.15 12.14 -13.22
N LEU A 138 32.11 12.92 -13.52
CA LEU A 138 32.27 14.03 -14.47
C LEU A 138 33.21 15.10 -13.94
N ARG A 139 33.10 15.45 -12.66
CA ARG A 139 34.02 16.39 -12.02
C ARG A 139 35.46 15.91 -12.08
N ALA A 140 35.70 14.63 -11.82
CA ALA A 140 37.01 14.00 -11.91
C ALA A 140 37.60 14.08 -13.33
N LYS A 141 36.76 13.86 -14.36
CA LYS A 141 37.18 14.02 -15.77
C LYS A 141 37.55 15.45 -16.16
N PHE A 142 36.93 16.45 -15.54
CA PHE A 142 37.21 17.86 -15.76
C PHE A 142 38.25 18.44 -14.78
N GLN A 143 38.76 17.65 -13.81
CA GLN A 143 39.57 18.18 -12.71
C GLN A 143 40.73 19.05 -13.16
N ARG A 144 41.50 18.63 -14.19
CA ARG A 144 42.61 19.43 -14.72
C ARG A 144 42.19 20.78 -15.31
N MET A 145 41.01 20.86 -15.89
CA MET A 145 40.47 22.11 -16.45
C MET A 145 39.92 23.02 -15.34
N ILE A 146 39.37 22.42 -14.27
CA ILE A 146 38.96 23.13 -13.05
C ILE A 146 40.20 23.76 -12.38
N ASP A 147 41.25 22.98 -12.17
CA ASP A 147 42.51 23.42 -11.51
C ASP A 147 43.20 24.55 -12.30
N SER A 148 43.05 24.56 -13.62
CA SER A 148 43.58 25.65 -14.46
C SER A 148 42.68 26.88 -14.55
N GLY A 149 41.46 26.84 -13.95
CA GLY A 149 40.48 27.92 -14.05
C GLY A 149 39.80 28.05 -15.40
N ALA A 150 39.98 27.07 -16.32
CA ALA A 150 39.38 27.11 -17.66
C ALA A 150 37.86 26.87 -17.61
N LEU A 151 37.37 26.11 -16.60
CA LEU A 151 35.95 25.88 -16.33
C LEU A 151 35.72 25.63 -14.86
N ASP A 152 34.45 25.69 -14.45
CA ASP A 152 33.97 25.21 -13.16
C ASP A 152 32.74 24.33 -13.35
N ILE A 153 32.44 23.49 -12.35
CA ILE A 153 31.25 22.65 -12.34
C ILE A 153 30.39 23.01 -11.15
N SER A 154 29.17 23.42 -11.42
CA SER A 154 28.18 23.76 -10.43
C SER A 154 26.96 22.85 -10.53
N PHE A 155 26.16 22.82 -9.45
CA PHE A 155 24.87 22.13 -9.44
C PHE A 155 23.78 23.15 -9.07
N ARG A 156 22.92 23.47 -10.03
CA ARG A 156 21.92 24.52 -9.86
C ARG A 156 20.57 24.08 -10.41
N ARG A 157 19.51 24.27 -9.63
CA ARG A 157 18.13 23.86 -10.00
C ARG A 157 18.01 22.37 -10.38
N GLY A 158 18.73 21.49 -9.67
CA GLY A 158 18.71 20.05 -9.93
C GLY A 158 19.48 19.61 -11.18
N ARG A 159 20.26 20.51 -11.84
CA ARG A 159 21.01 20.22 -13.06
C ARG A 159 22.49 20.50 -12.87
N MET A 160 23.31 19.66 -13.47
CA MET A 160 24.75 19.85 -13.54
C MET A 160 25.09 20.86 -14.64
N ILE A 161 25.93 21.80 -14.34
CA ILE A 161 26.33 22.89 -15.22
C ILE A 161 27.85 22.95 -15.30
N VAL A 162 28.38 22.89 -16.50
CA VAL A 162 29.78 23.20 -16.80
C VAL A 162 29.84 24.65 -17.21
N GLU A 163 30.46 25.47 -16.39
CA GLU A 163 30.57 26.93 -16.57
C GLU A 163 31.96 27.29 -17.09
N MET A 164 32.04 28.04 -18.18
CA MET A 164 33.26 28.51 -18.78
C MET A 164 33.24 30.06 -18.87
N PRO A 165 34.16 30.76 -18.21
CA PRO A 165 34.26 32.24 -18.36
C PRO A 165 34.43 32.64 -19.83
N ALA A 166 33.66 33.61 -20.29
CA ALA A 166 33.78 34.08 -21.69
C ALA A 166 35.17 34.62 -22.02
N ALA A 167 35.89 35.17 -21.05
CA ALA A 167 37.24 35.66 -21.22
C ALA A 167 38.28 34.58 -21.55
N VAL A 168 37.98 33.31 -21.14
CA VAL A 168 38.81 32.14 -21.51
C VAL A 168 38.54 31.71 -22.95
N LEU A 169 37.30 31.86 -23.39
CA LEU A 169 36.85 31.30 -24.67
C LEU A 169 36.96 32.29 -25.84
N PHE A 170 36.70 33.60 -25.62
CA PHE A 170 36.52 34.60 -26.67
C PHE A 170 37.37 35.83 -26.44
N ASP A 171 37.75 36.46 -27.51
CA ASP A 171 38.26 37.82 -27.44
C ASP A 171 37.18 38.83 -27.06
N SER A 172 37.59 39.98 -26.51
CA SER A 172 36.66 41.00 -26.02
C SER A 172 35.67 41.46 -27.09
N GLY A 173 34.38 41.38 -26.78
CA GLY A 173 33.27 41.73 -27.67
C GLY A 173 33.10 40.83 -28.89
N SER A 174 33.78 39.68 -28.94
CA SER A 174 33.69 38.69 -30.03
C SER A 174 32.89 37.45 -29.66
N ALA A 175 32.38 36.76 -30.66
CA ALA A 175 31.88 35.39 -30.57
C ALA A 175 32.81 34.38 -31.30
N GLU A 176 33.94 34.85 -31.87
CA GLU A 176 34.95 33.93 -32.40
C GLU A 176 35.78 33.39 -31.24
N LEU A 177 35.97 32.06 -31.23
CA LEU A 177 36.79 31.39 -30.21
C LEU A 177 38.26 31.78 -30.43
N SER A 178 38.93 32.17 -29.35
CA SER A 178 40.37 32.29 -29.32
C SER A 178 41.04 30.93 -29.54
N LYS A 179 42.35 30.94 -29.77
CA LYS A 179 43.12 29.68 -29.89
C LYS A 179 43.00 28.82 -28.63
N ASP A 180 43.09 29.42 -27.46
CA ASP A 180 42.99 28.73 -26.15
C ASP A 180 41.55 28.36 -25.88
N GLY A 181 40.57 29.18 -26.24
CA GLY A 181 39.15 28.88 -26.17
C GLY A 181 38.77 27.66 -27.02
N THR A 182 39.27 27.59 -28.26
CA THR A 182 39.11 26.45 -29.13
C THR A 182 39.67 25.18 -28.50
N ALA A 183 40.89 25.23 -27.97
CA ALA A 183 41.50 24.07 -27.28
C ALA A 183 40.70 23.64 -26.06
N THR A 184 40.17 24.58 -25.28
CA THR A 184 39.31 24.34 -24.13
C THR A 184 38.02 23.61 -24.54
N VAL A 185 37.31 24.13 -25.55
CA VAL A 185 36.05 23.49 -26.03
C VAL A 185 36.31 22.10 -26.60
N ILE A 186 37.46 21.87 -27.28
CA ILE A 186 37.85 20.52 -27.74
C ILE A 186 38.03 19.56 -26.59
N GLN A 187 38.65 19.95 -25.48
CA GLN A 187 38.79 19.13 -24.29
C GLN A 187 37.41 18.80 -23.66
N VAL A 188 36.54 19.81 -23.60
CA VAL A 188 35.15 19.61 -23.15
C VAL A 188 34.44 18.60 -24.06
N ALA A 189 34.55 18.72 -25.38
CA ALA A 189 33.96 17.77 -26.34
C ALA A 189 34.40 16.32 -26.06
N LYS A 190 35.70 16.11 -25.77
CA LYS A 190 36.21 14.76 -25.45
C LYS A 190 35.53 14.15 -24.24
N VAL A 191 35.23 14.91 -23.20
CA VAL A 191 34.55 14.47 -22.00
C VAL A 191 33.07 14.23 -22.29
N LEU A 192 32.36 15.19 -22.93
CA LEU A 192 30.92 15.09 -23.21
C LEU A 192 30.58 13.91 -24.14
N ARG A 193 31.47 13.47 -24.99
CA ARG A 193 31.31 12.27 -25.81
C ARG A 193 31.20 10.99 -24.96
N GLN A 194 31.84 10.97 -23.78
CA GLN A 194 31.83 9.82 -22.84
C GLN A 194 30.59 9.77 -21.98
N VAL A 195 29.66 10.72 -22.10
CA VAL A 195 28.41 10.81 -21.33
C VAL A 195 27.22 10.63 -22.27
N PRO A 196 26.91 9.39 -22.70
CA PRO A 196 25.98 9.15 -23.82
C PRO A 196 24.51 9.43 -23.50
N ARG A 197 24.12 9.42 -22.26
CA ARG A 197 22.72 9.52 -21.80
C ARG A 197 22.22 10.92 -21.51
N HIS A 198 22.92 11.97 -21.98
CA HIS A 198 22.58 13.36 -21.71
C HIS A 198 22.42 14.15 -23.00
N ARG A 199 21.49 15.10 -22.96
CA ARG A 199 21.45 16.25 -23.87
C ARG A 199 22.22 17.37 -23.22
N PHE A 200 22.74 18.29 -24.02
CA PHE A 200 23.52 19.42 -23.57
C PHE A 200 22.87 20.68 -24.09
N LEU A 201 22.42 21.55 -23.18
CA LEU A 201 21.98 22.88 -23.54
C LEU A 201 23.17 23.81 -23.36
N VAL A 202 23.63 24.37 -24.47
CA VAL A 202 24.73 25.36 -24.52
C VAL A 202 24.12 26.74 -24.42
N GLY A 203 24.29 27.38 -23.27
CA GLY A 203 23.76 28.69 -22.95
C GLY A 203 24.86 29.77 -23.00
N GLY A 204 24.61 30.86 -23.73
CA GLY A 204 25.44 32.03 -23.71
C GLY A 204 24.86 33.11 -22.80
N HIS A 205 25.70 33.71 -21.96
CA HIS A 205 25.32 34.79 -21.04
C HIS A 205 26.24 36.00 -21.23
N THR A 206 25.71 37.22 -21.03
CA THR A 206 26.43 38.47 -20.99
C THR A 206 26.28 39.16 -19.64
N ASP A 207 27.04 40.19 -19.42
CA ASP A 207 26.74 41.22 -18.42
C ASP A 207 25.71 42.22 -18.98
N ASN A 208 25.41 43.28 -18.21
CA ASN A 208 24.49 44.34 -18.59
C ASN A 208 25.14 45.47 -19.43
N VAL A 209 26.40 45.34 -19.84
CA VAL A 209 27.02 46.29 -20.76
C VAL A 209 26.51 46.00 -22.17
N PRO A 210 25.97 47.00 -22.89
CA PRO A 210 25.47 46.78 -24.23
C PRO A 210 26.51 46.19 -25.17
N ALA A 211 26.11 45.21 -25.96
CA ALA A 211 26.96 44.65 -27.01
C ALA A 211 27.36 45.75 -28.01
N VAL A 212 28.58 45.63 -28.51
CA VAL A 212 29.14 46.61 -29.44
C VAL A 212 29.56 45.95 -30.77
N LYS A 213 29.86 46.77 -31.75
CA LYS A 213 30.35 46.35 -33.07
C LYS A 213 29.27 45.63 -33.89
N GLN A 214 29.50 44.40 -34.27
CA GLN A 214 28.68 43.61 -35.19
C GLN A 214 27.40 42.99 -34.56
N TYR A 215 27.26 43.06 -33.25
CA TYR A 215 26.10 42.49 -32.57
C TYR A 215 25.09 43.57 -32.21
N LYS A 216 23.81 43.33 -32.58
CA LYS A 216 22.73 44.30 -32.39
C LYS A 216 22.28 44.40 -30.92
N SER A 217 22.50 43.35 -30.13
CA SER A 217 22.09 43.28 -28.73
C SER A 217 22.88 42.21 -27.97
N ASN A 218 22.76 42.23 -26.65
CA ASN A 218 23.29 41.17 -25.80
C ASN A 218 22.63 39.79 -26.10
N TRP A 219 21.40 39.76 -26.61
CA TRP A 219 20.76 38.55 -27.13
C TRP A 219 21.54 37.98 -28.31
N ASP A 220 21.86 38.83 -29.28
CA ASP A 220 22.60 38.45 -30.49
C ASP A 220 23.99 37.91 -30.15
N LEU A 221 24.75 38.66 -29.31
CA LEU A 221 26.09 38.26 -28.86
C LEU A 221 26.05 36.92 -28.08
N SER A 222 25.12 36.75 -27.13
CA SER A 222 25.03 35.56 -26.31
C SER A 222 24.67 34.33 -27.15
N ALA A 223 23.73 34.47 -28.08
CA ALA A 223 23.34 33.41 -29.00
C ALA A 223 24.49 33.03 -29.96
N ALA A 224 25.17 34.03 -30.55
CA ALA A 224 26.29 33.78 -31.44
C ALA A 224 27.45 33.04 -30.76
N ARG A 225 27.75 33.36 -29.50
CA ARG A 225 28.74 32.63 -28.70
C ARG A 225 28.32 31.17 -28.45
N ALA A 226 27.07 30.95 -28.09
CA ALA A 226 26.54 29.57 -27.88
C ALA A 226 26.56 28.75 -29.18
N VAL A 227 26.25 29.38 -30.33
CA VAL A 227 26.37 28.76 -31.66
C VAL A 227 27.81 28.33 -31.93
N ARG A 228 28.77 29.22 -31.75
CA ARG A 228 30.17 28.92 -32.04
C ARG A 228 30.75 27.80 -31.18
N VAL A 229 30.42 27.78 -29.90
CA VAL A 229 30.78 26.65 -29.01
C VAL A 229 30.12 25.34 -29.49
N THR A 230 28.83 25.36 -29.84
CA THR A 230 28.11 24.20 -30.33
C THR A 230 28.68 23.62 -31.64
N GLU A 231 29.06 24.48 -32.57
CA GLU A 231 29.72 24.07 -33.81
C GLU A 231 31.05 23.38 -33.53
N THR A 232 31.83 23.91 -32.60
CA THR A 232 33.11 23.32 -32.19
C THR A 232 32.91 21.98 -31.49
N LEU A 233 31.92 21.86 -30.61
CA LEU A 233 31.56 20.58 -29.99
C LEU A 233 31.14 19.52 -31.02
N THR A 234 30.34 19.91 -32.00
CA THR A 234 29.85 19.05 -33.07
C THR A 234 31.01 18.57 -33.97
N SER A 235 31.89 19.48 -34.40
CA SER A 235 33.04 19.10 -35.25
C SER A 235 34.05 18.20 -34.55
N HIS A 236 33.98 18.11 -33.19
CA HIS A 236 34.81 17.22 -32.37
C HIS A 236 34.03 16.03 -31.81
N GLY A 237 32.91 15.69 -32.47
CA GLY A 237 32.24 14.40 -32.31
C GLY A 237 31.16 14.35 -31.23
N VAL A 238 30.68 15.44 -30.70
CA VAL A 238 29.43 15.48 -29.95
C VAL A 238 28.27 15.45 -30.93
N ALA A 239 27.39 14.47 -30.81
CA ALA A 239 26.28 14.27 -31.75
C ALA A 239 25.33 15.49 -31.76
N PRO A 240 25.01 16.08 -32.94
CA PRO A 240 24.19 17.30 -33.04
C PRO A 240 22.82 17.19 -32.39
N LYS A 241 22.17 15.98 -32.48
CA LYS A 241 20.87 15.69 -31.85
C LYS A 241 20.86 15.81 -30.33
N ARG A 242 22.04 15.85 -29.70
CA ARG A 242 22.23 16.00 -28.26
C ARG A 242 22.48 17.43 -27.82
N LEU A 243 22.58 18.36 -28.76
CA LEU A 243 22.93 19.76 -28.51
C LEU A 243 21.71 20.65 -28.71
N VAL A 244 21.50 21.57 -27.79
CA VAL A 244 20.52 22.67 -27.86
C VAL A 244 21.26 23.97 -27.62
N ILE A 245 20.86 25.01 -28.30
CA ILE A 245 21.50 26.35 -28.21
C ILE A 245 20.50 27.29 -27.53
N ALA A 246 20.98 28.10 -26.59
CA ALA A 246 20.21 29.17 -25.96
C ALA A 246 21.07 30.45 -25.78
N GLY A 247 20.48 31.58 -26.04
CA GLY A 247 21.04 32.88 -25.65
C GLY A 247 20.23 33.43 -24.48
N TYR A 248 20.86 33.81 -23.40
CA TYR A 248 20.22 34.34 -22.19
C TYR A 248 20.40 35.85 -22.01
N SER A 249 21.25 36.49 -22.86
CA SER A 249 21.57 37.91 -22.70
C SER A 249 22.08 38.17 -21.27
N GLU A 250 21.73 39.29 -20.69
CA GLU A 250 22.03 39.74 -19.33
C GLU A 250 20.98 39.30 -18.27
N TYR A 251 19.93 38.56 -18.68
CA TYR A 251 18.74 38.34 -17.86
C TYR A 251 18.80 37.10 -16.96
N ASP A 252 19.91 36.36 -16.98
CA ASP A 252 20.13 35.24 -16.01
C ASP A 252 21.50 35.43 -15.31
N PRO A 253 21.66 36.50 -14.50
CA PRO A 253 22.91 36.79 -13.83
C PRO A 253 23.17 35.83 -12.66
N VAL A 254 24.43 35.43 -12.48
CA VAL A 254 24.90 34.65 -11.32
C VAL A 254 25.56 35.52 -10.25
N ALA A 255 25.87 36.77 -10.59
CA ALA A 255 26.44 37.75 -9.69
C ALA A 255 25.90 39.16 -10.00
N SER A 256 26.15 40.13 -9.11
CA SER A 256 25.73 41.51 -9.33
C SER A 256 26.48 42.13 -10.51
N ASN A 257 25.77 42.78 -11.43
CA ASN A 257 26.33 43.57 -12.50
C ASN A 257 26.91 44.92 -12.05
N GLY A 258 26.78 45.30 -10.76
CA GLY A 258 27.23 46.57 -10.21
C GLY A 258 28.76 46.75 -10.11
N ASN A 259 29.51 45.64 -10.21
CA ASN A 259 30.98 45.71 -10.19
C ASN A 259 31.60 44.81 -11.26
N ASP A 260 32.87 45.03 -11.56
CA ASP A 260 33.56 44.29 -12.62
C ASP A 260 33.70 42.80 -12.34
N ALA A 261 33.96 42.42 -11.09
CA ALA A 261 34.09 41.02 -10.71
C ALA A 261 32.76 40.24 -10.93
N GLY A 262 31.61 40.85 -10.63
CA GLY A 262 30.29 40.25 -10.89
C GLY A 262 29.99 40.19 -12.40
N ARG A 263 30.29 41.27 -13.15
CA ARG A 263 30.14 41.27 -14.62
C ARG A 263 30.99 40.18 -15.28
N GLN A 264 32.22 39.94 -14.79
CA GLN A 264 33.08 38.89 -15.32
C GLN A 264 32.44 37.50 -15.11
N LYS A 265 31.82 37.23 -13.95
CA LYS A 265 31.09 35.97 -13.69
C LYS A 265 29.86 35.85 -14.58
N ASN A 266 29.16 36.93 -14.86
CA ASN A 266 27.97 36.91 -15.72
C ASN A 266 28.33 36.63 -17.18
N ARG A 267 29.50 37.12 -17.69
CA ARG A 267 30.00 36.80 -19.03
C ARG A 267 30.54 35.36 -19.07
N ARG A 268 29.68 34.39 -19.38
CA ARG A 268 30.00 32.97 -19.37
C ARG A 268 29.28 32.18 -20.45
N ILE A 269 29.78 30.99 -20.71
CA ILE A 269 29.05 29.90 -21.39
C ILE A 269 28.74 28.85 -20.36
N GLU A 270 27.52 28.39 -20.36
CA GLU A 270 27.06 27.25 -19.59
C GLU A 270 26.75 26.06 -20.50
N ILE A 271 27.22 24.88 -20.14
CA ILE A 271 26.75 23.63 -20.75
C ILE A 271 25.98 22.90 -19.67
N ILE A 272 24.64 22.89 -19.80
CA ILE A 272 23.72 22.27 -18.85
C ILE A 272 23.49 20.85 -19.32
N LEU A 273 23.73 19.90 -18.41
CA LEU A 273 23.47 18.49 -18.66
C LEU A 273 22.02 18.18 -18.31
N GLU A 274 21.27 17.78 -19.30
CA GLU A 274 19.88 17.36 -19.16
C GLU A 274 19.77 15.85 -19.37
N PRO A 275 19.10 15.08 -18.45
CA PRO A 275 18.89 13.67 -18.67
C PRO A 275 18.10 13.47 -19.98
N TYR A 276 18.62 12.59 -20.82
CA TYR A 276 17.94 12.22 -22.06
C TYR A 276 16.94 11.09 -21.77
N VAL A 277 15.67 11.45 -21.67
CA VAL A 277 14.59 10.47 -21.55
C VAL A 277 14.13 10.11 -22.96
N GLU A 278 14.31 8.87 -23.37
CA GLU A 278 13.80 8.41 -24.67
C GLU A 278 12.28 8.43 -24.67
N GLU A 279 11.69 9.03 -25.70
CA GLU A 279 10.24 9.16 -25.87
C GLU A 279 9.51 7.79 -25.74
N LYS A 280 10.16 6.70 -26.23
CA LYS A 280 9.66 5.34 -26.09
C LYS A 280 9.51 4.88 -24.63
N MET A 281 10.39 5.32 -23.72
CA MET A 281 10.27 5.00 -22.28
C MET A 281 9.09 5.73 -21.66
N VAL A 282 8.90 7.02 -21.99
CA VAL A 282 7.76 7.81 -21.51
C VAL A 282 6.46 7.21 -22.02
N GLN A 283 6.39 6.88 -23.30
CA GLN A 283 5.22 6.28 -23.92
C GLN A 283 4.88 4.92 -23.26
N GLY A 284 5.89 4.10 -22.99
CA GLY A 284 5.72 2.82 -22.29
C GLY A 284 5.18 2.95 -20.86
N LEU A 285 5.55 4.03 -20.14
CA LEU A 285 5.00 4.34 -18.82
C LEU A 285 3.54 4.80 -18.92
N LEU A 286 3.22 5.71 -19.83
CA LEU A 286 1.87 6.21 -20.06
C LEU A 286 0.90 5.09 -20.50
N ASP A 287 1.38 4.15 -21.30
CA ASP A 287 0.58 3.00 -21.74
C ASP A 287 0.33 1.99 -20.60
N LYS A 288 1.28 1.84 -19.67
CA LYS A 288 1.09 1.04 -18.45
C LYS A 288 0.06 1.67 -17.51
N GLU A 289 0.12 2.99 -17.29
CA GLU A 289 -0.86 3.71 -16.48
C GLU A 289 -2.27 3.63 -17.08
N LYS A 290 -2.41 3.80 -18.39
CA LYS A 290 -3.70 3.64 -19.10
C LYS A 290 -4.27 2.23 -18.97
N LYS A 291 -3.44 1.18 -18.93
CA LYS A 291 -3.89 -0.21 -18.71
C LYS A 291 -4.24 -0.50 -17.26
N ALA A 292 -3.61 0.16 -16.30
CA ALA A 292 -3.88 -0.02 -14.87
C ALA A 292 -5.17 0.71 -14.40
N ALA A 293 -5.51 1.82 -15.02
CA ALA A 293 -6.66 2.66 -14.65
C ALA A 293 -8.05 1.97 -14.74
N PRO A 294 -8.35 1.05 -15.68
CA PRO A 294 -9.66 0.39 -15.73
C PRO A 294 -9.85 -0.67 -14.62
N ALA A 295 -8.78 -1.27 -14.10
CA ALA A 295 -8.87 -2.28 -13.05
C ALA A 295 -9.27 -1.68 -11.68
N ALA A 296 -8.82 -0.48 -11.36
CA ALA A 296 -9.15 0.22 -10.12
C ALA A 296 -10.63 0.67 -10.05
N LYS A 297 -11.25 1.02 -11.21
CA LYS A 297 -12.67 1.41 -11.28
C LYS A 297 -13.64 0.22 -11.20
N ALA A 298 -13.22 -0.98 -11.53
CA ALA A 298 -14.04 -2.19 -11.42
C ALA A 298 -14.08 -2.74 -9.97
N SER A 299 -13.03 -2.53 -9.18
CA SER A 299 -12.94 -2.94 -7.77
C SER A 299 -13.75 -2.03 -6.82
N ALA A 300 -14.00 -0.78 -7.16
CA ALA A 300 -14.76 0.18 -6.34
C ALA A 300 -16.29 0.09 -6.51
N LYS A 301 -16.80 -0.84 -7.33
CA LYS A 301 -18.23 -1.01 -7.65
C LYS A 301 -18.80 -2.37 -7.21
N LYS A 302 -18.09 -3.10 -6.37
CA LYS A 302 -18.53 -4.28 -5.64
C LYS A 302 -18.40 -3.99 -4.14
#